data_35cab80de0960185ae920e9f65913cb5
#
_entry.id   35cab80de0960185ae920e9f65913cb5
#
_cell.length_a   1.000
_cell.length_b   1.000
_cell.length_c   1.000
_cell.angle_alpha   90.00
_cell.angle_beta   90.00
_cell.angle_gamma   90.00
#
_symmetry.space_group_name_H-M   'P 1'
#
loop_
_entity.id
_entity.type
_entity.pdbx_description
1 polymer ?
#
loop_
_entity_poly.entity_id
_entity_poly.type
_entity_poly.pdbx_seq_one_letter_code
_entity_poly.pdbx_strand_id
1 'polypeptide(L)'
;IFVTAPTGSGKSLMFQLPAIYLAEKYSLLTLVITPLIGLMNDQVQNLEERGYTGAKTINSDISPIVRDEILASVANGDCDILYLSPESLLSRSDVEQLIGKRKIGMLVVDESHIVTTWGKQFRPDYWYLGDHIRKLRKRQSQSETDPVPFIIATFTATAIYGGNEDMYHETLNSLHMVNPITHLGHIRRSNISIEVSQAEKKTRNEYESDKFDFLISEIHKALIRGQKVLIYFPTVVLINSFKSYCYAKGLG
;
A
#
# COMPACT_ATOMS: atom_id res chain seq x y z
N ILE A 1 -7.56 5.95 13.60
CA ILE A 1 -8.12 4.61 13.43
C ILE A 1 -6.99 3.69 12.99
N PHE A 2 -6.88 2.50 13.57
CA PHE A 2 -5.92 1.47 13.16
C PHE A 2 -6.70 0.20 12.79
N VAL A 3 -6.47 -0.32 11.57
CA VAL A 3 -7.19 -1.48 11.05
C VAL A 3 -6.22 -2.53 10.53
N THR A 4 -6.32 -3.75 11.05
CA THR A 4 -5.73 -4.92 10.40
C THR A 4 -6.82 -5.80 9.83
N ALA A 5 -6.69 -6.17 8.57
CA ALA A 5 -7.65 -7.05 7.93
C ALA A 5 -6.97 -7.82 6.78
N PRO A 6 -7.35 -9.07 6.51
CA PRO A 6 -6.70 -9.89 5.48
C PRO A 6 -6.75 -9.24 4.10
N THR A 7 -5.83 -9.64 3.22
CA THR A 7 -5.92 -9.27 1.81
C THR A 7 -7.23 -9.80 1.21
N GLY A 8 -7.91 -8.98 0.42
CA GLY A 8 -9.22 -9.33 -0.16
C GLY A 8 -10.42 -9.14 0.77
N SER A 9 -10.24 -8.61 1.99
CA SER A 9 -11.34 -8.34 2.93
C SER A 9 -12.09 -7.02 2.69
N GLY A 10 -11.76 -6.30 1.63
CA GLY A 10 -12.39 -5.00 1.34
C GLY A 10 -11.79 -3.81 2.07
N LYS A 11 -10.52 -3.88 2.51
CA LYS A 11 -9.83 -2.75 3.20
C LYS A 11 -9.99 -1.42 2.46
N SER A 12 -9.82 -1.42 1.14
CA SER A 12 -9.93 -0.20 0.33
C SER A 12 -11.32 0.43 0.45
N LEU A 13 -12.36 -0.37 0.48
CA LEU A 13 -13.73 0.11 0.64
C LEU A 13 -13.96 0.78 2.01
N MET A 14 -13.25 0.33 3.05
CA MET A 14 -13.37 0.88 4.41
C MET A 14 -12.92 2.34 4.50
N PHE A 15 -12.05 2.80 3.60
CA PHE A 15 -11.67 4.21 3.55
C PHE A 15 -12.26 4.95 2.33
N GLN A 16 -12.52 4.27 1.22
CA GLN A 16 -13.11 4.90 0.03
C GLN A 16 -14.53 5.41 0.28
N LEU A 17 -15.38 4.61 0.94
CA LEU A 17 -16.75 5.04 1.25
C LEU A 17 -16.79 6.26 2.18
N PRO A 18 -16.07 6.29 3.32
CA PRO A 18 -16.00 7.49 4.13
C PRO A 18 -15.39 8.69 3.38
N ALA A 19 -14.41 8.47 2.50
CA ALA A 19 -13.81 9.53 1.71
C ALA A 19 -14.83 10.20 0.78
N ILE A 20 -15.62 9.42 0.06
CA ILE A 20 -16.70 9.91 -0.82
C ILE A 20 -17.74 10.67 0.03
N TYR A 21 -18.16 10.12 1.16
CA TYR A 21 -19.10 10.79 2.04
C TYR A 21 -18.59 12.14 2.57
N LEU A 22 -17.31 12.20 2.97
CA LEU A 22 -16.66 13.44 3.43
C LEU A 22 -16.59 14.50 2.32
N ALA A 23 -16.32 14.07 1.11
CA ALA A 23 -16.29 14.95 -0.05
C ALA A 23 -17.67 15.49 -0.40
N GLU A 24 -18.67 14.63 -0.56
CA GLU A 24 -20.03 15.01 -0.95
C GLU A 24 -20.69 15.92 0.10
N LYS A 25 -20.53 15.61 1.38
CA LYS A 25 -21.21 16.33 2.44
C LYS A 25 -20.49 17.55 2.97
N TYR A 26 -19.16 17.54 2.94
CA TYR A 26 -18.34 18.57 3.60
C TYR A 26 -17.29 19.18 2.68
N SER A 27 -17.22 18.76 1.42
CA SER A 27 -16.19 19.19 0.44
C SER A 27 -14.76 18.96 0.93
N LEU A 28 -14.55 17.92 1.74
CA LEU A 28 -13.25 17.59 2.32
C LEU A 28 -12.49 16.62 1.40
N LEU A 29 -11.17 16.81 1.32
CA LEU A 29 -10.27 15.97 0.56
C LEU A 29 -9.78 14.79 1.42
N THR A 30 -9.68 13.61 0.84
CA THR A 30 -8.98 12.47 1.45
C THR A 30 -7.64 12.25 0.77
N LEU A 31 -6.56 12.24 1.54
CA LEU A 31 -5.22 11.84 1.07
C LEU A 31 -4.99 10.37 1.42
N VAL A 32 -4.56 9.57 0.44
CA VAL A 32 -4.22 8.15 0.64
C VAL A 32 -2.75 7.94 0.31
N ILE A 33 -1.98 7.62 1.33
CA ILE A 33 -0.54 7.31 1.20
C ILE A 33 -0.39 5.81 1.03
N THR A 34 0.19 5.38 -0.08
CA THR A 34 0.47 3.97 -0.37
C THR A 34 1.81 3.82 -1.10
N PRO A 35 2.57 2.73 -0.83
CA PRO A 35 3.95 2.60 -1.32
C PRO A 35 4.07 2.17 -2.79
N LEU A 36 3.02 1.61 -3.37
CA LEU A 36 3.09 0.94 -4.66
C LEU A 36 2.25 1.67 -5.72
N ILE A 37 2.94 2.18 -6.76
CA ILE A 37 2.31 2.89 -7.87
C ILE A 37 1.25 2.03 -8.58
N GLY A 38 1.54 0.74 -8.81
CA GLY A 38 0.58 -0.18 -9.40
C GLY A 38 -0.73 -0.25 -8.61
N LEU A 39 -0.64 -0.33 -7.27
CA LEU A 39 -1.85 -0.33 -6.42
C LEU A 39 -2.62 0.99 -6.48
N MET A 40 -1.92 2.14 -6.57
CA MET A 40 -2.59 3.45 -6.73
C MET A 40 -3.42 3.47 -8.01
N ASN A 41 -2.80 3.07 -9.12
CA ASN A 41 -3.44 3.06 -10.43
C ASN A 41 -4.63 2.09 -10.46
N ASP A 42 -4.47 0.88 -9.91
CA ASP A 42 -5.55 -0.10 -9.79
C ASP A 42 -6.72 0.42 -8.95
N GLN A 43 -6.44 1.13 -7.84
CA GLN A 43 -7.49 1.72 -6.99
C GLN A 43 -8.29 2.80 -7.73
N VAL A 44 -7.60 3.69 -8.44
CA VAL A 44 -8.25 4.75 -9.25
C VAL A 44 -9.06 4.13 -10.37
N GLN A 45 -8.47 3.23 -11.14
CA GLN A 45 -9.15 2.56 -12.25
C GLN A 45 -10.40 1.79 -11.78
N ASN A 46 -10.31 1.05 -10.69
CA ASN A 46 -11.45 0.32 -10.11
C ASN A 46 -12.62 1.24 -9.68
N LEU A 47 -12.32 2.47 -9.22
CA LEU A 47 -13.33 3.46 -8.91
C LEU A 47 -13.96 4.05 -10.18
N GLU A 48 -13.15 4.36 -11.19
CA GLU A 48 -13.60 4.86 -12.50
C GLU A 48 -14.51 3.85 -13.22
N GLU A 49 -14.14 2.56 -13.23
CA GLU A 49 -14.95 1.47 -13.77
C GLU A 49 -16.32 1.33 -13.09
N ARG A 50 -16.42 1.79 -11.85
CA ARG A 50 -17.68 1.84 -11.07
C ARG A 50 -18.42 3.18 -11.20
N GLY A 51 -17.95 4.05 -12.08
CA GLY A 51 -18.56 5.35 -12.35
C GLY A 51 -18.15 6.48 -11.41
N TYR A 52 -17.12 6.28 -10.57
CA TYR A 52 -16.62 7.31 -9.69
C TYR A 52 -15.32 7.92 -10.19
N THR A 53 -15.36 9.18 -10.64
CA THR A 53 -14.24 9.88 -11.28
C THR A 53 -13.47 10.84 -10.38
N GLY A 54 -13.89 11.00 -9.11
CA GLY A 54 -13.30 11.89 -8.11
C GLY A 54 -12.01 11.37 -7.46
N ALA A 55 -11.45 10.24 -7.95
CA ALA A 55 -10.18 9.70 -7.47
C ALA A 55 -9.07 9.97 -8.48
N LYS A 56 -7.91 10.45 -7.98
CA LYS A 56 -6.72 10.72 -8.79
C LYS A 56 -5.46 10.21 -8.10
N THR A 57 -4.37 10.05 -8.85
CA THR A 57 -3.07 9.65 -8.31
C THR A 57 -1.96 10.58 -8.76
N ILE A 58 -1.03 10.90 -7.84
CA ILE A 58 0.22 11.57 -8.14
C ILE A 58 1.37 10.66 -7.72
N ASN A 59 2.17 10.25 -8.70
CA ASN A 59 3.34 9.39 -8.52
C ASN A 59 4.47 9.80 -9.48
N SER A 60 5.58 9.06 -9.48
CA SER A 60 6.76 9.36 -10.31
C SER A 60 6.55 9.14 -11.81
N ASP A 61 5.54 8.36 -12.20
CA ASP A 61 5.36 7.91 -13.58
C ASP A 61 4.50 8.87 -14.40
N ILE A 62 3.82 9.83 -13.74
CA ILE A 62 3.00 10.82 -14.42
C ILE A 62 3.83 12.00 -14.95
N SER A 63 3.46 12.47 -16.15
CA SER A 63 4.11 13.65 -16.74
C SER A 63 3.80 14.94 -15.93
N PRO A 64 4.67 15.96 -16.03
CA PRO A 64 4.40 17.25 -15.38
C PRO A 64 3.06 17.89 -15.78
N ILE A 65 2.66 17.75 -17.05
CA ILE A 65 1.40 18.29 -17.57
C ILE A 65 0.20 17.62 -16.88
N VAL A 66 0.16 16.29 -16.86
CA VAL A 66 -0.91 15.53 -16.19
C VAL A 66 -0.93 15.82 -14.68
N ARG A 67 0.23 16.04 -14.09
CA ARG A 67 0.33 16.44 -12.69
C ARG A 67 -0.34 17.79 -12.43
N ASP A 68 -0.08 18.78 -13.27
CA ASP A 68 -0.67 20.11 -13.14
C ASP A 68 -2.20 20.07 -13.33
N GLU A 69 -2.69 19.25 -14.25
CA GLU A 69 -4.13 18.98 -14.42
C GLU A 69 -4.76 18.37 -13.15
N ILE A 70 -4.07 17.40 -12.53
CA ILE A 70 -4.54 16.81 -11.27
C ILE A 70 -4.54 17.83 -10.14
N LEU A 71 -3.50 18.67 -10.03
CA LEU A 71 -3.45 19.74 -9.02
C LEU A 71 -4.57 20.77 -9.22
N ALA A 72 -4.87 21.12 -10.47
CA ALA A 72 -6.01 21.98 -10.78
C ALA A 72 -7.35 21.32 -10.39
N SER A 73 -7.52 20.04 -10.69
CA SER A 73 -8.69 19.25 -10.28
C SER A 73 -8.87 19.19 -8.76
N VAL A 74 -7.78 19.04 -8.01
CA VAL A 74 -7.82 19.11 -6.54
C VAL A 74 -8.27 20.49 -6.08
N ALA A 75 -7.67 21.55 -6.62
CA ALA A 75 -7.97 22.93 -6.23
C ALA A 75 -9.42 23.34 -6.56
N ASN A 76 -9.97 22.85 -7.66
CA ASN A 76 -11.34 23.12 -8.11
C ASN A 76 -12.41 22.30 -7.35
N GLY A 77 -12.00 21.22 -6.65
CA GLY A 77 -12.93 20.35 -5.96
C GLY A 77 -13.41 19.13 -6.76
N ASP A 78 -12.81 18.87 -7.92
CA ASP A 78 -13.14 17.74 -8.79
C ASP A 78 -12.41 16.45 -8.38
N CYS A 79 -11.44 16.56 -7.45
CA CYS A 79 -10.73 15.43 -6.86
C CYS A 79 -11.06 15.31 -5.37
N ASP A 80 -11.60 14.19 -4.96
CA ASP A 80 -12.04 13.90 -3.61
C ASP A 80 -11.09 12.96 -2.87
N ILE A 81 -10.46 12.05 -3.63
CA ILE A 81 -9.50 11.08 -3.13
C ILE A 81 -8.21 11.21 -3.93
N LEU A 82 -7.14 11.64 -3.26
CA LEU A 82 -5.84 11.79 -3.90
C LEU A 82 -4.87 10.73 -3.36
N TYR A 83 -4.49 9.79 -4.22
CA TYR A 83 -3.48 8.78 -3.92
C TYR A 83 -2.08 9.34 -4.17
N LEU A 84 -1.19 9.14 -3.20
CA LEU A 84 0.18 9.66 -3.21
C LEU A 84 1.17 8.62 -2.74
N SER A 85 2.37 8.65 -3.30
CA SER A 85 3.50 7.99 -2.65
C SER A 85 4.04 8.84 -1.50
N PRO A 86 4.68 8.26 -0.48
CA PRO A 86 5.31 9.02 0.59
C PRO A 86 6.30 10.07 0.06
N GLU A 87 7.10 9.68 -0.93
CA GLU A 87 8.07 10.57 -1.59
C GLU A 87 7.37 11.77 -2.23
N SER A 88 6.21 11.55 -2.86
CA SER A 88 5.43 12.62 -3.48
C SER A 88 4.86 13.60 -2.45
N LEU A 89 4.53 13.12 -1.24
CA LEU A 89 4.07 13.96 -0.15
C LEU A 89 5.24 14.74 0.47
N LEU A 90 6.39 14.09 0.71
CA LEU A 90 7.52 14.66 1.44
C LEU A 90 8.42 15.55 0.58
N SER A 91 8.53 15.29 -0.72
CA SER A 91 9.35 16.09 -1.65
C SER A 91 8.85 17.52 -1.83
N ARG A 92 7.68 17.85 -1.29
CA ARG A 92 7.06 19.17 -1.38
C ARG A 92 7.15 19.89 -0.05
N SER A 93 7.87 20.98 -0.06
CA SER A 93 7.91 21.92 1.07
C SER A 93 6.56 22.61 1.28
N ASP A 94 5.70 22.59 0.27
CA ASP A 94 4.43 23.30 0.26
C ASP A 94 3.26 22.39 -0.11
N VAL A 95 2.61 21.85 0.92
CA VAL A 95 1.39 21.03 0.77
C VAL A 95 0.23 21.89 0.23
N GLU A 96 0.27 23.20 0.40
CA GLU A 96 -0.75 24.11 -0.13
C GLU A 96 -0.80 24.06 -1.67
N GLN A 97 0.35 23.85 -2.33
CA GLN A 97 0.37 23.60 -3.77
C GLN A 97 -0.30 22.27 -4.15
N LEU A 98 -0.27 21.27 -3.25
CA LEU A 98 -0.87 19.97 -3.51
C LEU A 98 -2.38 19.97 -3.30
N ILE A 99 -2.85 20.61 -2.23
CA ILE A 99 -4.26 20.57 -1.84
C ILE A 99 -5.03 21.87 -2.17
N GLY A 100 -4.32 22.91 -2.62
CA GLY A 100 -4.93 24.23 -2.85
C GLY A 100 -5.52 24.81 -1.56
N LYS A 101 -6.75 25.27 -1.66
CA LYS A 101 -7.52 25.78 -0.50
C LYS A 101 -8.37 24.68 0.16
N ARG A 102 -8.29 23.44 -0.33
CA ARG A 102 -9.06 22.32 0.20
C ARG A 102 -8.59 21.94 1.62
N LYS A 103 -9.55 21.52 2.44
CA LYS A 103 -9.27 20.94 3.76
C LYS A 103 -9.21 19.44 3.68
N ILE A 104 -8.29 18.83 4.41
CA ILE A 104 -8.19 17.40 4.55
C ILE A 104 -9.22 16.95 5.57
N GLY A 105 -10.08 16.02 5.21
CA GLY A 105 -11.01 15.35 6.13
C GLY A 105 -10.42 14.07 6.71
N MET A 106 -9.68 13.34 5.88
CA MET A 106 -9.05 12.08 6.28
C MET A 106 -7.69 11.92 5.59
N LEU A 107 -6.72 11.40 6.33
CA LEU A 107 -5.44 10.94 5.80
C LEU A 107 -5.32 9.43 6.07
N VAL A 108 -5.20 8.67 5.01
CA VAL A 108 -5.08 7.21 5.05
C VAL A 108 -3.61 6.83 4.81
N VAL A 109 -3.10 5.90 5.61
CA VAL A 109 -1.83 5.22 5.35
C VAL A 109 -2.14 3.76 5.07
N ASP A 110 -2.16 3.41 3.81
CA ASP A 110 -2.35 2.02 3.38
C ASP A 110 -1.02 1.28 3.41
N GLU A 111 -1.07 -0.05 3.58
CA GLU A 111 0.09 -0.90 3.86
C GLU A 111 0.98 -0.34 4.99
N SER A 112 0.34 0.09 6.07
CA SER A 112 0.97 0.85 7.16
C SER A 112 2.10 0.10 7.89
N HIS A 113 2.28 -1.20 7.67
CA HIS A 113 3.44 -1.95 8.15
C HIS A 113 4.78 -1.37 7.65
N ILE A 114 4.77 -0.61 6.56
CA ILE A 114 5.99 -0.01 6.00
C ILE A 114 6.50 1.17 6.85
N VAL A 115 5.67 1.78 7.70
CA VAL A 115 6.15 2.84 8.61
C VAL A 115 6.92 2.30 9.82
N THR A 116 7.02 0.98 9.97
CA THR A 116 7.81 0.32 11.00
C THR A 116 9.31 0.33 10.65
N THR A 117 10.14 0.04 11.63
CA THR A 117 11.62 0.03 11.47
C THR A 117 12.04 -0.85 10.30
N TRP A 118 11.42 -2.01 10.14
CA TRP A 118 11.71 -2.91 9.02
C TRP A 118 11.39 -2.27 7.66
N GLY A 119 10.22 -1.66 7.52
CA GLY A 119 9.84 -0.98 6.28
C GLY A 119 10.70 0.24 5.97
N LYS A 120 11.08 1.00 6.99
CA LYS A 120 11.93 2.20 6.88
C LYS A 120 13.34 1.90 6.34
N GLN A 121 13.87 0.70 6.55
CA GLN A 121 15.15 0.27 5.97
C GLN A 121 15.11 0.21 4.44
N PHE A 122 13.94 -0.06 3.86
CA PHE A 122 13.73 -0.12 2.42
C PHE A 122 13.25 1.19 1.81
N ARG A 123 12.58 2.05 2.62
CA ARG A 123 12.01 3.33 2.19
C ARG A 123 12.24 4.41 3.26
N PRO A 124 13.36 5.14 3.20
CA PRO A 124 13.71 6.17 4.19
C PRO A 124 12.67 7.28 4.35
N ASP A 125 11.91 7.58 3.32
CA ASP A 125 10.87 8.61 3.33
C ASP A 125 9.80 8.37 4.43
N TYR A 126 9.57 7.11 4.80
CA TYR A 126 8.64 6.81 5.89
C TYR A 126 9.12 7.26 7.28
N TRP A 127 10.42 7.56 7.45
CA TRP A 127 10.94 8.09 8.71
C TRP A 127 10.32 9.46 9.07
N TYR A 128 10.05 10.27 8.06
CA TYR A 128 9.57 11.64 8.22
C TYR A 128 8.06 11.78 8.07
N LEU A 129 7.38 10.73 7.63
CA LEU A 129 5.96 10.76 7.32
C LEU A 129 5.11 11.19 8.51
N GLY A 130 5.36 10.61 9.69
CA GLY A 130 4.61 10.95 10.91
C GLY A 130 4.77 12.41 11.33
N ASP A 131 5.99 12.93 11.30
CA ASP A 131 6.25 14.34 11.63
C ASP A 131 5.61 15.28 10.62
N HIS A 132 5.60 14.90 9.35
CA HIS A 132 4.93 15.67 8.30
C HIS A 132 3.41 15.70 8.51
N ILE A 133 2.79 14.55 8.76
CA ILE A 133 1.36 14.43 9.06
C ILE A 133 0.99 15.26 10.30
N ARG A 134 1.82 15.22 11.35
CA ARG A 134 1.61 16.00 12.56
C ARG A 134 1.64 17.51 12.29
N LYS A 135 2.59 17.98 11.47
CA LYS A 135 2.67 19.38 11.05
C LYS A 135 1.42 19.81 10.27
N LEU A 136 0.98 18.99 9.30
CA LEU A 136 -0.24 19.24 8.54
C LEU A 136 -1.47 19.37 9.46
N ARG A 137 -1.64 18.41 10.36
CA ARG A 137 -2.76 18.38 11.30
C ARG A 137 -2.75 19.62 12.21
N LYS A 138 -1.57 20.02 12.71
CA LYS A 138 -1.42 21.21 13.54
C LYS A 138 -1.79 22.49 12.77
N ARG A 139 -1.29 22.66 11.53
CA ARG A 139 -1.62 23.81 10.68
C ARG A 139 -3.13 23.93 10.44
N GLN A 140 -3.77 22.83 10.03
CA GLN A 140 -5.20 22.85 9.75
C GLN A 140 -6.05 23.09 11.01
N SER A 141 -5.65 22.57 12.17
CA SER A 141 -6.35 22.78 13.45
C SER A 141 -6.16 24.19 14.03
N GLN A 142 -5.12 24.90 13.60
CA GLN A 142 -4.82 26.28 14.03
C GLN A 142 -5.36 27.33 13.04
N SER A 143 -6.11 26.94 12.02
CA SER A 143 -6.74 27.89 11.10
C SER A 143 -7.72 28.78 11.88
N GLU A 144 -7.56 30.11 11.78
CA GLU A 144 -8.41 31.08 12.48
C GLU A 144 -9.85 31.07 11.95
N THR A 145 -10.03 30.68 10.69
CA THR A 145 -11.34 30.78 10.02
C THR A 145 -12.20 29.52 10.20
N ASP A 146 -11.60 28.35 10.30
CA ASP A 146 -12.34 27.09 10.42
C ASP A 146 -11.38 25.92 10.75
N PRO A 147 -11.10 25.69 12.03
CA PRO A 147 -10.20 24.62 12.46
C PRO A 147 -10.87 23.26 12.35
N VAL A 148 -10.56 22.52 11.29
CA VAL A 148 -11.07 21.15 11.09
C VAL A 148 -9.95 20.14 11.32
N PRO A 149 -9.95 19.36 12.42
CA PRO A 149 -8.99 18.28 12.58
C PRO A 149 -9.34 17.14 11.61
N PHE A 150 -8.35 16.61 10.89
CA PHE A 150 -8.58 15.44 10.05
C PHE A 150 -8.30 14.12 10.77
N ILE A 151 -8.95 13.07 10.30
CA ILE A 151 -8.80 11.70 10.82
C ILE A 151 -7.54 11.08 10.21
N ILE A 152 -6.73 10.41 11.03
CA ILE A 152 -5.66 9.53 10.55
C ILE A 152 -6.20 8.09 10.62
N ALA A 153 -6.16 7.38 9.50
CA ALA A 153 -6.58 5.99 9.39
C ALA A 153 -5.46 5.16 8.77
N THR A 154 -5.10 4.05 9.42
CA THR A 154 -4.06 3.14 8.94
C THR A 154 -4.64 1.78 8.62
N PHE A 155 -4.20 1.20 7.52
CA PHE A 155 -4.65 -0.10 7.05
C PHE A 155 -3.46 -0.99 6.73
N THR A 156 -3.51 -2.25 7.16
CA THR A 156 -2.51 -3.25 6.80
C THR A 156 -3.11 -4.65 6.82
N ALA A 157 -2.56 -5.54 6.01
CA ALA A 157 -2.87 -6.97 6.07
C ALA A 157 -1.94 -7.72 7.04
N THR A 158 -0.81 -7.09 7.41
CA THR A 158 0.25 -7.70 8.20
C THR A 158 0.56 -6.79 9.38
N ALA A 159 0.14 -7.17 10.57
CA ALA A 159 0.56 -6.51 11.80
C ALA A 159 0.83 -7.56 12.86
N ILE A 160 2.01 -7.48 13.47
CA ILE A 160 2.37 -8.25 14.64
C ILE A 160 2.05 -7.38 15.85
N TYR A 161 1.30 -7.95 16.80
CA TYR A 161 0.98 -7.32 18.06
C TYR A 161 1.73 -8.01 19.18
N GLY A 162 2.56 -7.26 19.89
CA GLY A 162 3.39 -7.77 20.98
C GLY A 162 4.65 -8.50 20.51
N GLY A 163 5.53 -8.82 21.47
CA GLY A 163 6.83 -9.46 21.22
C GLY A 163 7.92 -8.49 20.77
N ASN A 164 9.00 -9.03 20.23
CA ASN A 164 10.20 -8.24 19.85
C ASN A 164 9.97 -7.37 18.60
N GLU A 165 8.94 -7.67 17.81
CA GLU A 165 8.58 -6.95 16.57
C GLU A 165 7.13 -6.46 16.65
N ASP A 166 6.84 -5.60 17.62
CA ASP A 166 5.51 -5.03 17.83
C ASP A 166 5.20 -3.94 16.81
N MET A 167 4.79 -4.36 15.63
CA MET A 167 4.46 -3.46 14.52
C MET A 167 3.27 -2.53 14.82
N TYR A 168 2.37 -2.95 15.71
CA TYR A 168 1.25 -2.11 16.12
C TYR A 168 1.73 -0.86 16.85
N HIS A 169 2.44 -1.03 17.98
CA HIS A 169 2.95 0.10 18.75
C HIS A 169 3.96 0.92 17.96
N GLU A 170 4.78 0.28 17.14
CA GLU A 170 5.74 0.97 16.29
C GLU A 170 5.04 1.85 15.25
N THR A 171 3.95 1.38 14.62
CA THR A 171 3.13 2.18 13.71
C THR A 171 2.50 3.38 14.43
N LEU A 172 1.92 3.17 15.61
CA LEU A 172 1.33 4.26 16.39
C LEU A 172 2.35 5.34 16.74
N ASN A 173 3.51 4.93 17.21
CA ASN A 173 4.60 5.85 17.56
C ASN A 173 5.11 6.61 16.32
N SER A 174 5.33 5.91 15.22
CA SER A 174 5.82 6.50 13.97
C SER A 174 4.87 7.53 13.39
N LEU A 175 3.57 7.33 13.50
CA LEU A 175 2.54 8.23 12.98
C LEU A 175 1.94 9.18 14.03
N HIS A 176 2.50 9.19 15.25
CA HIS A 176 2.01 10.00 16.38
C HIS A 176 0.52 9.81 16.66
N MET A 177 0.04 8.57 16.59
CA MET A 177 -1.35 8.24 16.86
C MET A 177 -1.55 7.98 18.35
N VAL A 178 -2.41 8.77 18.98
CA VAL A 178 -2.73 8.64 20.42
C VAL A 178 -4.09 7.99 20.56
N ASN A 179 -4.15 6.87 21.29
CA ASN A 179 -5.38 6.14 21.61
C ASN A 179 -6.32 5.95 20.39
N PRO A 180 -5.84 5.35 19.27
CA PRO A 180 -6.69 5.18 18.11
C PRO A 180 -7.79 4.14 18.39
N ILE A 181 -8.91 4.29 17.72
CA ILE A 181 -9.87 3.19 17.59
C ILE A 181 -9.18 2.09 16.81
N THR A 182 -9.07 0.90 17.40
CA THR A 182 -8.31 -0.22 16.84
C THR A 182 -9.22 -1.38 16.50
N HIS A 183 -9.09 -1.87 15.25
CA HIS A 183 -9.77 -3.06 14.76
C HIS A 183 -8.70 -4.08 14.33
N LEU A 184 -8.56 -5.15 15.09
CA LEU A 184 -7.65 -6.25 14.79
C LEU A 184 -8.44 -7.42 14.19
N GLY A 185 -8.39 -7.56 12.88
CA GLY A 185 -9.00 -8.67 12.17
C GLY A 185 -8.17 -9.96 12.27
N HIS A 186 -8.82 -11.11 12.12
CA HIS A 186 -8.13 -12.39 12.04
C HIS A 186 -7.33 -12.48 10.73
N ILE A 187 -6.02 -12.65 10.84
CA ILE A 187 -5.11 -12.74 9.67
C ILE A 187 -5.13 -14.14 9.05
N ARG A 188 -5.58 -15.16 9.80
CA ARG A 188 -5.57 -16.55 9.33
C ARG A 188 -6.51 -16.73 8.13
N ARG A 189 -5.93 -17.20 7.05
CA ARG A 189 -6.62 -17.53 5.80
C ARG A 189 -6.96 -19.03 5.79
N SER A 190 -8.16 -19.42 6.19
CA SER A 190 -8.59 -20.83 6.23
C SER A 190 -8.67 -21.50 4.83
N ASN A 191 -8.69 -20.67 3.78
CA ASN A 191 -8.70 -21.11 2.39
C ASN A 191 -7.30 -21.32 1.79
N ILE A 192 -6.22 -21.11 2.59
CA ILE A 192 -4.84 -21.34 2.16
C ILE A 192 -4.26 -22.47 2.96
N SER A 193 -3.80 -23.52 2.26
CA SER A 193 -3.00 -24.60 2.83
C SER A 193 -1.52 -24.30 2.65
N ILE A 194 -0.74 -24.43 3.70
CA ILE A 194 0.72 -24.22 3.66
C ILE A 194 1.39 -25.58 3.78
N GLU A 195 2.15 -25.95 2.77
CA GLU A 195 2.98 -27.15 2.75
C GLU A 195 4.45 -26.73 2.74
N VAL A 196 5.25 -27.36 3.59
CA VAL A 196 6.69 -27.11 3.69
C VAL A 196 7.44 -28.36 3.26
N SER A 197 8.24 -28.24 2.20
CA SER A 197 9.11 -29.31 1.73
C SER A 197 10.58 -28.91 1.94
N GLN A 198 11.35 -29.82 2.51
CA GLN A 198 12.79 -29.63 2.71
C GLN A 198 13.54 -30.48 1.70
N ALA A 199 14.46 -29.88 0.95
CA ALA A 199 15.37 -30.61 0.07
C ALA A 199 16.52 -31.24 0.88
N GLU A 200 17.00 -32.40 0.46
CA GLU A 200 18.19 -33.02 1.06
C GLU A 200 19.45 -32.18 0.88
N LYS A 201 20.38 -32.28 1.83
CA LYS A 201 21.68 -31.58 1.75
C LYS A 201 22.50 -32.19 0.62
N LYS A 202 22.72 -31.38 -0.44
CA LYS A 202 23.58 -31.71 -1.59
C LYS A 202 24.52 -30.54 -1.87
N THR A 203 25.38 -30.67 -2.88
CA THR A 203 26.14 -29.54 -3.38
C THR A 203 25.20 -28.40 -3.84
N ARG A 204 25.68 -27.16 -3.85
CA ARG A 204 24.84 -26.00 -4.19
C ARG A 204 24.16 -26.14 -5.57
N ASN A 205 24.91 -26.64 -6.58
CA ASN A 205 24.39 -26.77 -7.94
C ASN A 205 23.31 -27.88 -8.03
N GLU A 206 23.56 -29.03 -7.40
CA GLU A 206 22.58 -30.12 -7.33
C GLU A 206 21.31 -29.68 -6.58
N TYR A 207 21.45 -28.89 -5.51
CA TYR A 207 20.33 -28.36 -4.75
C TYR A 207 19.47 -27.39 -5.58
N GLU A 208 20.07 -26.55 -6.42
CA GLU A 208 19.33 -25.64 -7.30
C GLU A 208 18.58 -26.40 -8.40
N SER A 209 19.25 -27.40 -9.05
CA SER A 209 18.59 -28.20 -10.08
C SER A 209 17.44 -29.05 -9.54
N ASP A 210 17.60 -29.67 -8.37
CA ASP A 210 16.54 -30.45 -7.72
C ASP A 210 15.32 -29.57 -7.37
N LYS A 211 15.57 -28.34 -6.90
CA LYS A 211 14.48 -27.37 -6.67
C LYS A 211 13.75 -27.00 -7.95
N PHE A 212 14.48 -26.78 -9.02
CA PHE A 212 13.88 -26.41 -10.30
C PHE A 212 13.07 -27.58 -10.88
N ASP A 213 13.57 -28.81 -10.79
CA ASP A 213 12.81 -30.01 -11.21
C ASP A 213 11.56 -30.22 -10.37
N PHE A 214 11.63 -29.98 -9.04
CA PHE A 214 10.45 -29.99 -8.17
C PHE A 214 9.41 -28.95 -8.59
N LEU A 215 9.86 -27.69 -8.83
CA LEU A 215 8.96 -26.62 -9.28
C LEU A 215 8.30 -26.95 -10.62
N ILE A 216 9.04 -27.49 -11.58
CA ILE A 216 8.50 -27.93 -12.87
C ILE A 216 7.43 -29.02 -12.67
N SER A 217 7.70 -29.98 -11.80
CA SER A 217 6.71 -31.02 -11.45
C SER A 217 5.42 -30.43 -10.88
N GLU A 218 5.52 -29.49 -9.96
CA GLU A 218 4.34 -28.83 -9.36
C GLU A 218 3.58 -27.96 -10.38
N ILE A 219 4.31 -27.26 -11.27
CA ILE A 219 3.69 -26.53 -12.39
C ILE A 219 2.88 -27.48 -13.28
N HIS A 220 3.45 -28.61 -13.68
CA HIS A 220 2.75 -29.59 -14.51
C HIS A 220 1.49 -30.14 -13.83
N LYS A 221 1.57 -30.48 -12.54
CA LYS A 221 0.42 -30.94 -11.77
C LYS A 221 -0.71 -29.89 -11.73
N ALA A 222 -0.33 -28.62 -11.54
CA ALA A 222 -1.29 -27.51 -11.50
C ALA A 222 -1.92 -27.25 -12.88
N LEU A 223 -1.14 -27.30 -13.95
CA LEU A 223 -1.62 -27.13 -15.32
C LEU A 223 -2.62 -28.21 -15.71
N ILE A 224 -2.34 -29.49 -15.38
CA ILE A 224 -3.27 -30.60 -15.62
C ILE A 224 -4.61 -30.38 -14.90
N ARG A 225 -4.59 -29.71 -13.75
CA ARG A 225 -5.80 -29.38 -12.98
C ARG A 225 -6.46 -28.05 -13.40
N GLY A 226 -5.96 -27.38 -14.44
CA GLY A 226 -6.44 -26.05 -14.88
C GLY A 226 -6.20 -24.94 -13.86
N GLN A 227 -5.22 -25.11 -12.98
CA GLN A 227 -4.90 -24.15 -11.92
C GLN A 227 -3.85 -23.13 -12.40
N LYS A 228 -3.89 -21.92 -11.82
CA LYS A 228 -2.85 -20.91 -12.00
C LYS A 228 -1.73 -21.14 -10.99
N VAL A 229 -0.49 -20.92 -11.41
CA VAL A 229 0.70 -21.03 -10.56
C VAL A 229 1.38 -19.67 -10.46
N LEU A 230 1.76 -19.27 -9.25
CA LEU A 230 2.58 -18.09 -8.98
C LEU A 230 3.78 -18.54 -8.17
N ILE A 231 4.98 -18.23 -8.67
CA ILE A 231 6.25 -18.64 -8.06
C ILE A 231 7.01 -17.41 -7.61
N TYR A 232 7.40 -17.37 -6.34
CA TYR A 232 8.24 -16.32 -5.78
C TYR A 232 9.68 -16.82 -5.65
N PHE A 233 10.62 -16.01 -6.11
CA PHE A 233 12.05 -16.24 -5.92
C PHE A 233 12.66 -15.12 -5.08
N PRO A 234 13.65 -15.41 -4.23
CA PRO A 234 14.28 -14.40 -3.38
C PRO A 234 15.10 -13.37 -4.17
N THR A 235 15.49 -13.67 -5.42
CA THR A 235 16.29 -12.77 -6.27
C THR A 235 15.91 -12.87 -7.75
N VAL A 236 16.09 -11.76 -8.49
CA VAL A 236 15.92 -11.73 -9.95
C VAL A 236 16.89 -12.69 -10.66
N VAL A 237 18.08 -12.87 -10.10
CA VAL A 237 19.06 -13.84 -10.63
C VAL A 237 18.47 -15.25 -10.66
N LEU A 238 17.82 -15.69 -9.58
CA LEU A 238 17.18 -17.00 -9.53
C LEU A 238 15.99 -17.13 -10.49
N ILE A 239 15.24 -16.07 -10.73
CA ILE A 239 14.17 -16.05 -11.75
C ILE A 239 14.79 -16.34 -13.13
N ASN A 240 15.86 -15.63 -13.48
CA ASN A 240 16.53 -15.81 -14.77
C ASN A 240 17.16 -17.20 -14.90
N SER A 241 17.78 -17.70 -13.83
CA SER A 241 18.32 -19.07 -13.80
C SER A 241 17.23 -20.12 -14.02
N PHE A 242 16.10 -19.98 -13.34
CA PHE A 242 14.95 -20.89 -13.51
C PHE A 242 14.39 -20.81 -14.93
N LYS A 243 14.24 -19.61 -15.48
CA LYS A 243 13.80 -19.41 -16.87
C LYS A 243 14.72 -20.11 -17.86
N SER A 244 16.03 -19.91 -17.73
CA SER A 244 17.04 -20.57 -18.57
C SER A 244 17.00 -22.09 -18.44
N TYR A 245 16.79 -22.61 -17.22
CA TYR A 245 16.65 -24.01 -16.94
C TYR A 245 15.40 -24.62 -17.63
N CYS A 246 14.25 -23.91 -17.59
CA CYS A 246 13.04 -24.32 -18.29
C CYS A 246 13.27 -24.40 -19.82
N TYR A 247 13.92 -23.39 -20.41
CA TYR A 247 14.26 -23.42 -21.84
C TYR A 247 15.17 -24.60 -22.20
N ALA A 248 16.19 -24.90 -21.39
CA ALA A 248 17.06 -26.04 -21.61
C ALA A 248 16.33 -27.40 -21.54
N LYS A 249 15.21 -27.47 -20.81
CA LYS A 249 14.34 -28.64 -20.71
C LYS A 249 13.23 -28.64 -21.79
N GLY A 250 13.20 -27.69 -22.71
CA GLY A 250 12.17 -27.58 -23.75
C GLY A 250 10.80 -27.10 -23.25
N LEU A 251 10.80 -26.37 -22.12
CA LEU A 251 9.60 -25.82 -21.48
C LEU A 251 9.55 -24.29 -21.68
N GLY A 252 9.66 -23.83 -22.91
CA GLY A 252 9.66 -22.41 -23.25
C GLY A 252 8.35 -21.96 -23.89
#